data_d005ada69eb10b936b830ef6644b5940
#
_entry.id   d005ada69eb10b936b830ef6644b5940
#
_cell.length_a   1.000
_cell.length_b   1.000
_cell.length_c   1.000
_cell.angle_alpha   90.00
_cell.angle_beta   90.00
_cell.angle_gamma   90.00
#
_symmetry.space_group_name_H-M   'P 1'
#
loop_
_entity.id
_entity.type
_entity.pdbx_description
1 polymer ?
#
loop_
_entity_poly.entity_id
_entity_poly.type
_entity_poly.pdbx_seq_one_letter_code
_entity_poly.pdbx_strand_id
1 'polypeptide(L)'
;MIKDSIEYLIKIATNPPYSNNLLAARQEYQKYAGGIFDDDKSYENQMALFLEWYIFDRIEPAHDQTVLELILNNDKGETLDPLKNINEFISHIHGLFIIKKIKEHSIKAINLFNNEQYDVVEPSGKLYFSKNSIFEGRLLTYENSYYFTGNFCIHPEGSKKFIKSEIKKNFSLQKINVKELKLQNIKLKNENKKLNKTISLIEKLQEKIQKSNSEKKILTIKKDLSELGSIKEKYEENCSLLKQNINTFTHEKIIRESQSIQTRLMLKLSSMRLLLERSRNIEVKDIYKN
;
A
#
# COMPACT_ATOMS: atom_id res chain seq x y z
N MET A 1 -12.27 -18.81 17.68
CA MET A 1 -12.65 -17.38 17.54
C MET A 1 -11.99 -16.72 16.33
N ILE A 2 -10.77 -16.19 16.38
CA ILE A 2 -10.21 -15.50 15.18
C ILE A 2 -10.04 -16.43 13.96
N LYS A 3 -9.64 -17.68 14.20
CA LYS A 3 -9.50 -18.69 13.14
C LYS A 3 -10.84 -18.99 12.47
N ASP A 4 -11.91 -19.11 13.23
CA ASP A 4 -13.25 -19.37 12.72
C ASP A 4 -13.75 -18.17 11.88
N SER A 5 -13.40 -16.95 12.30
CA SER A 5 -13.70 -15.73 11.53
C SER A 5 -12.96 -15.69 10.19
N ILE A 6 -11.69 -16.12 10.16
CA ILE A 6 -10.92 -16.21 8.91
C ILE A 6 -11.50 -17.28 7.98
N GLU A 7 -11.80 -18.48 8.51
CA GLU A 7 -12.40 -19.59 7.73
C GLU A 7 -13.75 -19.16 7.13
N TYR A 8 -14.57 -18.46 7.90
CA TYR A 8 -15.85 -17.97 7.43
C TYR A 8 -15.68 -16.87 6.36
N LEU A 9 -14.72 -15.94 6.55
CA LEU A 9 -14.40 -14.92 5.54
C LEU A 9 -13.92 -15.56 4.24
N ILE A 10 -13.07 -16.57 4.30
CA ILE A 10 -12.64 -17.34 3.14
C ILE A 10 -13.85 -17.99 2.45
N LYS A 11 -14.75 -18.59 3.22
CA LYS A 11 -15.96 -19.19 2.67
C LYS A 11 -16.82 -18.18 1.93
N ILE A 12 -17.01 -16.97 2.45
CA ILE A 12 -17.76 -15.91 1.74
C ILE A 12 -17.01 -15.50 0.48
N ALA A 13 -15.72 -15.19 0.56
CA ALA A 13 -14.91 -14.69 -0.53
C ALA A 13 -14.78 -15.69 -1.70
N THR A 14 -14.86 -16.99 -1.42
CA THR A 14 -14.80 -18.07 -2.43
C THR A 14 -16.15 -18.46 -3.02
N ASN A 15 -17.22 -17.76 -2.65
CA ASN A 15 -18.57 -17.94 -3.20
C ASN A 15 -19.05 -16.69 -3.94
N PRO A 16 -19.99 -16.82 -4.91
CA PRO A 16 -20.60 -15.66 -5.56
C PRO A 16 -21.27 -14.72 -4.55
N PRO A 17 -21.22 -13.40 -4.80
CA PRO A 17 -20.67 -12.75 -5.99
C PRO A 17 -19.17 -12.53 -5.97
N TYR A 18 -18.48 -12.73 -4.84
CA TYR A 18 -17.08 -12.37 -4.62
C TYR A 18 -16.09 -13.28 -5.37
N SER A 19 -16.48 -14.52 -5.67
CA SER A 19 -15.61 -15.48 -6.38
C SER A 19 -15.52 -15.29 -7.90
N ASN A 20 -16.26 -14.36 -8.48
CA ASN A 20 -16.34 -14.19 -9.94
C ASN A 20 -14.97 -13.97 -10.61
N ASN A 21 -14.05 -13.30 -9.92
CA ASN A 21 -12.71 -13.01 -10.41
C ASN A 21 -11.61 -13.90 -9.78
N LEU A 22 -11.97 -14.91 -9.00
CA LEU A 22 -11.02 -15.73 -8.25
C LEU A 22 -9.99 -16.43 -9.14
N LEU A 23 -10.43 -16.96 -10.30
CA LEU A 23 -9.54 -17.61 -11.24
C LEU A 23 -8.54 -16.64 -11.87
N ALA A 24 -9.01 -15.47 -12.29
CA ALA A 24 -8.14 -14.40 -12.82
C ALA A 24 -7.15 -13.90 -11.75
N ALA A 25 -7.61 -13.75 -10.52
CA ALA A 25 -6.77 -13.39 -9.39
C ALA A 25 -5.70 -14.45 -9.10
N ARG A 26 -6.04 -15.75 -9.20
CA ARG A 26 -5.06 -16.84 -9.06
C ARG A 26 -3.97 -16.77 -10.13
N GLN A 27 -4.34 -16.51 -11.37
CA GLN A 27 -3.37 -16.33 -12.46
C GLN A 27 -2.47 -15.11 -12.24
N GLU A 28 -3.04 -14.00 -11.76
CA GLU A 28 -2.30 -12.79 -11.41
C GLU A 28 -1.30 -13.06 -10.27
N TYR A 29 -1.73 -13.70 -9.20
CA TYR A 29 -0.88 -14.07 -8.06
C TYR A 29 0.29 -14.98 -8.49
N GLN A 30 -0.02 -16.05 -9.23
CA GLN A 30 0.96 -17.04 -9.67
C GLN A 30 2.03 -16.45 -10.59
N LYS A 31 1.72 -15.40 -11.34
CA LYS A 31 2.68 -14.69 -12.19
C LYS A 31 3.86 -14.14 -11.38
N TYR A 32 3.65 -13.77 -10.14
CA TYR A 32 4.67 -13.17 -9.25
C TYR A 32 5.14 -14.12 -8.14
N ALA A 33 4.26 -14.91 -7.58
CA ALA A 33 4.55 -15.85 -6.48
C ALA A 33 5.05 -17.23 -6.97
N GLY A 34 4.94 -17.50 -8.28
CA GLY A 34 5.18 -18.82 -8.85
C GLY A 34 3.90 -19.68 -8.92
N GLY A 35 3.88 -20.65 -9.80
CA GLY A 35 2.74 -21.56 -9.96
C GLY A 35 2.50 -22.38 -8.70
N ILE A 36 1.24 -22.61 -8.35
CA ILE A 36 0.82 -23.47 -7.23
C ILE A 36 0.35 -24.80 -7.80
N PHE A 37 1.03 -25.89 -7.47
CA PHE A 37 0.75 -27.23 -7.97
C PHE A 37 0.33 -28.16 -6.84
N ASP A 38 -0.60 -29.06 -7.12
CA ASP A 38 -1.21 -29.96 -6.12
C ASP A 38 -0.20 -30.95 -5.53
N ASP A 39 0.91 -31.22 -6.22
CA ASP A 39 2.01 -32.07 -5.76
C ASP A 39 3.07 -31.35 -4.92
N ASP A 40 2.97 -30.02 -4.76
CA ASP A 40 3.86 -29.29 -3.86
C ASP A 40 3.60 -29.66 -2.39
N LYS A 41 4.66 -29.87 -1.62
CA LYS A 41 4.54 -30.14 -0.19
C LYS A 41 3.86 -29.00 0.57
N SER A 42 4.00 -27.77 0.09
CA SER A 42 3.42 -26.55 0.67
C SER A 42 2.12 -26.11 0.00
N TYR A 43 1.47 -26.97 -0.82
CA TYR A 43 0.27 -26.63 -1.60
C TYR A 43 -0.81 -25.93 -0.77
N GLU A 44 -1.23 -26.53 0.35
CA GLU A 44 -2.28 -25.96 1.20
C GLU A 44 -1.91 -24.58 1.75
N ASN A 45 -0.67 -24.43 2.21
CA ASN A 45 -0.18 -23.15 2.72
C ASN A 45 -0.09 -22.09 1.62
N GLN A 46 0.31 -22.46 0.40
CA GLN A 46 0.36 -21.56 -0.74
C GLN A 46 -1.05 -21.12 -1.16
N MET A 47 -2.01 -22.05 -1.17
CA MET A 47 -3.41 -21.72 -1.44
C MET A 47 -3.99 -20.78 -0.37
N ALA A 48 -3.64 -20.99 0.89
CA ALA A 48 -4.07 -20.11 1.98
C ALA A 48 -3.46 -18.71 1.85
N LEU A 49 -2.16 -18.58 1.55
CA LEU A 49 -1.52 -17.29 1.28
C LEU A 49 -2.11 -16.57 0.06
N PHE A 50 -2.43 -17.32 -1.01
CA PHE A 50 -3.14 -16.78 -2.16
C PHE A 50 -4.52 -16.23 -1.77
N LEU A 51 -5.33 -16.99 -1.01
CA LEU A 51 -6.66 -16.54 -0.58
C LEU A 51 -6.58 -15.33 0.35
N GLU A 52 -5.60 -15.28 1.25
CA GLU A 52 -5.36 -14.09 2.05
C GLU A 52 -5.02 -12.87 1.18
N TRP A 53 -4.13 -13.02 0.20
CA TRP A 53 -3.81 -11.94 -0.74
C TRP A 53 -5.04 -11.49 -1.54
N TYR A 54 -5.87 -12.42 -1.99
CA TYR A 54 -7.11 -12.15 -2.72
C TYR A 54 -8.09 -11.32 -1.90
N ILE A 55 -8.26 -11.67 -0.63
CA ILE A 55 -9.23 -11.06 0.27
C ILE A 55 -8.76 -9.68 0.75
N PHE A 56 -7.49 -9.59 1.16
CA PHE A 56 -6.99 -8.45 1.92
C PHE A 56 -6.17 -7.44 1.11
N ASP A 57 -5.47 -7.86 0.05
CA ASP A 57 -4.49 -7.00 -0.64
C ASP A 57 -4.86 -6.66 -2.08
N ARG A 58 -5.53 -7.59 -2.78
CA ARG A 58 -5.88 -7.40 -4.17
C ARG A 58 -7.04 -6.44 -4.31
N ILE A 59 -6.80 -5.41 -5.12
CA ILE A 59 -7.86 -4.45 -5.48
C ILE A 59 -8.67 -5.03 -6.65
N GLU A 60 -9.98 -5.16 -6.48
CA GLU A 60 -10.90 -5.53 -7.54
C GLU A 60 -11.03 -4.39 -8.57
N PRO A 61 -10.66 -4.63 -9.85
CA PRO A 61 -10.61 -3.56 -10.84
C PRO A 61 -11.94 -2.85 -11.09
N ALA A 62 -13.06 -3.55 -10.89
CA ALA A 62 -14.40 -2.99 -11.10
C ALA A 62 -14.85 -2.04 -9.97
N HIS A 63 -14.26 -2.15 -8.78
CA HIS A 63 -14.76 -1.46 -7.58
C HIS A 63 -13.70 -0.59 -6.90
N ASP A 64 -12.43 -0.70 -7.28
CA ASP A 64 -11.28 -0.05 -6.60
C ASP A 64 -11.22 -0.33 -5.09
N GLN A 65 -11.65 -1.52 -4.70
CA GLN A 65 -11.74 -2.01 -3.31
C GLN A 65 -11.20 -3.44 -3.20
N THR A 66 -10.76 -3.83 -2.02
CA THR A 66 -10.45 -5.22 -1.71
C THR A 66 -11.73 -6.05 -1.54
N VAL A 67 -11.61 -7.37 -1.65
CA VAL A 67 -12.76 -8.26 -1.39
C VAL A 67 -13.27 -8.10 0.04
N LEU A 68 -12.39 -7.91 1.02
CA LEU A 68 -12.77 -7.61 2.40
C LEU A 68 -13.64 -6.35 2.50
N GLU A 69 -13.19 -5.24 1.88
CA GLU A 69 -13.96 -3.99 1.86
C GLU A 69 -15.31 -4.15 1.18
N LEU A 70 -15.38 -4.91 0.08
CA LEU A 70 -16.64 -5.20 -0.60
C LEU A 70 -17.60 -6.03 0.28
N ILE A 71 -17.10 -7.03 0.98
CA ILE A 71 -17.89 -7.84 1.92
C ILE A 71 -18.46 -6.92 3.02
N LEU A 72 -17.63 -6.10 3.63
CA LEU A 72 -18.05 -5.21 4.72
C LEU A 72 -19.03 -4.13 4.28
N ASN A 73 -18.87 -3.60 3.06
CA ASN A 73 -19.77 -2.57 2.52
C ASN A 73 -21.12 -3.13 2.09
N ASN A 74 -21.17 -4.39 1.65
CA ASN A 74 -22.40 -5.04 1.19
C ASN A 74 -23.19 -5.70 2.33
N ASP A 75 -22.55 -5.93 3.46
CA ASP A 75 -23.20 -6.56 4.60
C ASP A 75 -23.93 -5.52 5.45
N LYS A 76 -25.24 -5.52 5.36
CA LYS A 76 -26.13 -4.65 6.13
C LYS A 76 -26.33 -5.13 7.58
N GLY A 77 -25.44 -5.96 8.12
CA GLY A 77 -25.50 -6.41 9.51
C GLY A 77 -26.38 -7.64 9.76
N GLU A 78 -26.98 -8.24 8.71
CA GLU A 78 -27.88 -9.38 8.86
C GLU A 78 -27.20 -10.75 8.78
N THR A 79 -26.01 -10.82 8.13
CA THR A 79 -25.33 -12.10 7.85
C THR A 79 -24.03 -12.32 8.65
N LEU A 80 -23.50 -11.30 9.30
CA LEU A 80 -22.20 -11.36 9.97
C LEU A 80 -22.25 -11.62 11.48
N ASP A 81 -23.35 -12.11 12.03
CA ASP A 81 -23.44 -12.42 13.47
C ASP A 81 -22.38 -13.41 14.02
N PRO A 82 -21.80 -14.34 13.22
CA PRO A 82 -20.63 -15.09 13.68
C PRO A 82 -19.33 -14.32 13.71
N LEU A 83 -19.30 -13.08 13.15
CA LEU A 83 -18.10 -12.31 12.88
C LEU A 83 -18.05 -11.00 13.65
N LYS A 84 -18.42 -11.06 14.91
CA LYS A 84 -18.24 -9.93 15.83
C LYS A 84 -16.80 -9.40 15.67
N ASN A 85 -16.65 -8.13 15.26
CA ASN A 85 -15.37 -7.43 15.09
C ASN A 85 -14.57 -7.70 13.79
N ILE A 86 -15.15 -8.31 12.75
CA ILE A 86 -14.44 -8.45 11.46
C ILE A 86 -14.03 -7.10 10.85
N ASN A 87 -14.73 -6.03 11.20
CA ASN A 87 -14.37 -4.66 10.81
C ASN A 87 -12.95 -4.27 11.26
N GLU A 88 -12.44 -4.86 12.36
CA GLU A 88 -11.09 -4.64 12.84
C GLU A 88 -10.04 -5.22 11.87
N PHE A 89 -10.42 -6.20 11.01
CA PHE A 89 -9.53 -6.80 10.02
C PHE A 89 -9.13 -5.84 8.89
N ILE A 90 -9.85 -4.73 8.69
CA ILE A 90 -9.43 -3.65 7.78
C ILE A 90 -8.05 -3.12 8.18
N SER A 91 -7.75 -3.09 9.47
CA SER A 91 -6.48 -2.63 10.01
C SER A 91 -5.41 -3.72 10.04
N HIS A 92 -5.47 -4.70 9.12
CA HIS A 92 -4.47 -5.76 9.01
C HIS A 92 -3.09 -5.23 8.58
N ILE A 93 -2.06 -6.00 8.92
CA ILE A 93 -0.68 -5.67 8.57
C ILE A 93 -0.06 -6.88 7.86
N HIS A 94 0.09 -6.79 6.54
CA HIS A 94 0.82 -7.77 5.76
C HIS A 94 2.30 -7.35 5.65
N GLY A 95 3.24 -8.24 5.96
CA GLY A 95 4.63 -7.85 5.98
C GLY A 95 5.64 -8.99 6.13
N LEU A 96 6.91 -8.60 6.09
CA LEU A 96 8.03 -9.45 6.44
C LEU A 96 8.41 -9.21 7.90
N PHE A 97 8.32 -10.24 8.69
CA PHE A 97 8.57 -10.17 10.14
C PHE A 97 9.84 -10.91 10.52
N ILE A 98 10.48 -10.44 11.57
CA ILE A 98 11.56 -11.14 12.26
C ILE A 98 11.20 -11.35 13.73
N ILE A 99 11.38 -12.59 14.24
CA ILE A 99 11.10 -12.93 15.63
C ILE A 99 12.21 -12.39 16.53
N LYS A 100 11.83 -11.57 17.50
CA LYS A 100 12.74 -11.04 18.54
C LYS A 100 12.73 -11.85 19.80
N LYS A 101 11.54 -12.21 20.25
CA LYS A 101 11.36 -12.95 21.51
C LYS A 101 10.12 -13.83 21.42
N ILE A 102 10.23 -15.01 22.00
CA ILE A 102 9.14 -15.95 22.14
C ILE A 102 8.85 -16.09 23.62
N LYS A 103 7.59 -15.99 24.02
CA LYS A 103 7.07 -16.25 25.35
C LYS A 103 6.01 -17.35 25.26
N GLU A 104 5.52 -17.82 26.36
CA GLU A 104 4.57 -18.94 26.43
C GLU A 104 3.30 -18.71 25.60
N HIS A 105 2.72 -17.50 25.66
CA HIS A 105 1.48 -17.16 24.98
C HIS A 105 1.60 -15.92 24.08
N SER A 106 2.81 -15.48 23.77
CA SER A 106 3.02 -14.32 22.93
C SER A 106 4.36 -14.32 22.21
N ILE A 107 4.40 -13.64 21.08
CA ILE A 107 5.58 -13.47 20.25
C ILE A 107 5.85 -11.98 20.09
N LYS A 108 7.12 -11.58 20.27
CA LYS A 108 7.60 -10.28 19.83
C LYS A 108 8.13 -10.36 18.41
N ALA A 109 7.42 -9.76 17.46
CA ALA A 109 7.80 -9.68 16.06
C ALA A 109 8.10 -8.23 15.66
N ILE A 110 9.06 -8.04 14.76
CA ILE A 110 9.34 -6.74 14.14
C ILE A 110 9.01 -6.85 12.67
N ASN A 111 8.20 -5.93 12.16
CA ASN A 111 7.99 -5.76 10.74
C ASN A 111 9.23 -5.09 10.13
N LEU A 112 9.85 -5.74 9.15
CA LEU A 112 11.08 -5.28 8.53
C LEU A 112 10.88 -4.09 7.57
N PHE A 113 9.64 -3.80 7.17
CA PHE A 113 9.33 -2.66 6.30
C PHE A 113 9.28 -1.32 7.03
N ASN A 114 8.80 -1.29 8.28
CA ASN A 114 8.65 -0.04 9.05
C ASN A 114 9.43 -0.04 10.37
N ASN A 115 10.06 -1.17 10.76
CA ASN A 115 10.73 -1.41 12.04
C ASN A 115 9.82 -1.32 13.27
N GLU A 116 8.51 -1.38 13.08
CA GLU A 116 7.56 -1.42 14.19
C GLU A 116 7.56 -2.79 14.86
N GLN A 117 7.40 -2.78 16.18
CA GLN A 117 7.38 -3.98 17.01
C GLN A 117 5.96 -4.28 17.45
N TYR A 118 5.57 -5.54 17.30
CA TYR A 118 4.26 -6.05 17.67
C TYR A 118 4.41 -7.14 18.72
N ASP A 119 3.58 -7.05 19.77
CA ASP A 119 3.36 -8.13 20.72
C ASP A 119 2.16 -8.92 20.21
N VAL A 120 2.40 -10.11 19.67
CA VAL A 120 1.40 -10.94 19.01
C VAL A 120 0.96 -12.04 19.95
N VAL A 121 -0.34 -12.18 20.14
CA VAL A 121 -0.93 -13.25 20.95
C VAL A 121 -0.86 -14.57 20.20
N GLU A 122 -0.36 -15.61 20.86
CA GLU A 122 -0.28 -16.98 20.34
C GLU A 122 -0.90 -17.96 21.36
N PRO A 123 -2.21 -18.20 21.27
CA PRO A 123 -2.93 -18.96 22.26
C PRO A 123 -2.53 -20.46 22.31
N SER A 124 -2.08 -21.00 21.16
CA SER A 124 -1.81 -22.44 21.04
C SER A 124 -0.48 -22.86 21.64
N GLY A 125 0.42 -21.92 21.94
CA GLY A 125 1.79 -22.21 22.37
C GLY A 125 2.63 -22.96 21.34
N LYS A 126 2.06 -23.28 20.17
CA LYS A 126 2.74 -23.99 19.09
C LYS A 126 3.45 -23.01 18.19
N LEU A 127 4.76 -22.92 18.35
CA LEU A 127 5.57 -22.00 17.58
C LEU A 127 6.30 -22.74 16.47
N TYR A 128 5.97 -22.38 15.26
CA TYR A 128 6.67 -22.85 14.06
C TYR A 128 7.95 -22.05 13.77
N PHE A 129 8.29 -21.11 14.67
CA PHE A 129 9.39 -20.16 14.49
C PHE A 129 10.52 -20.38 15.48
N SER A 130 11.73 -20.13 15.03
CA SER A 130 12.88 -19.91 15.89
C SER A 130 13.18 -18.41 16.02
N LYS A 131 13.91 -18.03 17.08
CA LYS A 131 14.42 -16.67 17.23
C LYS A 131 15.22 -16.27 15.99
N ASN A 132 14.99 -15.07 15.49
CA ASN A 132 15.58 -14.50 14.26
C ASN A 132 15.11 -15.13 12.94
N SER A 133 14.11 -16.00 12.93
CA SER A 133 13.45 -16.41 11.69
C SER A 133 12.83 -15.21 10.98
N ILE A 134 13.01 -15.13 9.66
CA ILE A 134 12.32 -14.16 8.80
C ILE A 134 11.21 -14.89 8.05
N PHE A 135 10.03 -14.32 8.07
CA PHE A 135 8.88 -14.88 7.38
C PHE A 135 7.94 -13.79 6.89
N GLU A 136 7.21 -14.09 5.82
CA GLU A 136 6.03 -13.34 5.41
C GLU A 136 4.84 -13.85 6.21
N GLY A 137 3.99 -12.92 6.65
CA GLY A 137 2.77 -13.23 7.37
C GLY A 137 1.86 -12.03 7.51
N ARG A 138 0.65 -12.28 8.00
CA ARG A 138 -0.36 -11.25 8.21
C ARG A 138 -0.77 -11.18 9.68
N LEU A 139 -0.76 -9.96 10.22
CA LEU A 139 -1.33 -9.63 11.52
C LEU A 139 -2.74 -9.09 11.33
N LEU A 140 -3.67 -9.63 12.08
CA LEU A 140 -5.02 -9.11 12.23
C LEU A 140 -5.15 -8.45 13.60
N THR A 141 -5.86 -7.35 13.65
CA THR A 141 -6.31 -6.75 14.91
C THR A 141 -7.64 -7.38 15.32
N TYR A 142 -7.73 -7.82 16.55
CA TYR A 142 -8.96 -8.37 17.10
C TYR A 142 -8.99 -8.09 18.61
N GLU A 143 -10.04 -7.44 19.09
CA GLU A 143 -10.20 -7.02 20.50
C GLU A 143 -8.94 -6.32 21.05
N ASN A 144 -8.44 -5.32 20.30
CA ASN A 144 -7.23 -4.54 20.62
C ASN A 144 -5.93 -5.36 20.77
N SER A 145 -5.90 -6.57 20.24
CA SER A 145 -4.72 -7.45 20.27
C SER A 145 -4.34 -7.85 18.83
N TYR A 146 -3.07 -8.19 18.64
CA TYR A 146 -2.58 -8.68 17.36
C TYR A 146 -2.50 -10.20 17.35
N TYR A 147 -2.93 -10.79 16.24
CA TYR A 147 -2.88 -12.24 15.98
C TYR A 147 -2.36 -12.50 14.58
N PHE A 148 -1.52 -13.50 14.40
CA PHE A 148 -1.21 -14.00 13.07
C PHE A 148 -2.37 -14.83 12.51
N THR A 149 -2.57 -14.77 11.19
CA THR A 149 -3.56 -15.63 10.48
C THR A 149 -3.22 -17.10 10.56
N GLY A 150 -1.94 -17.43 10.74
CA GLY A 150 -1.44 -18.79 10.82
C GLY A 150 -0.80 -19.32 9.54
N ASN A 151 -0.91 -18.57 8.43
CA ASN A 151 -0.28 -18.90 7.16
C ASN A 151 0.99 -18.07 6.96
N PHE A 152 2.11 -18.77 6.70
CA PHE A 152 3.43 -18.13 6.66
C PHE A 152 4.27 -18.64 5.50
N CYS A 153 5.02 -17.74 4.86
CA CYS A 153 6.14 -18.12 4.03
C CYS A 153 7.45 -17.92 4.82
N ILE A 154 8.00 -19.00 5.38
CA ILE A 154 9.23 -18.95 6.19
C ILE A 154 10.43 -19.00 5.26
N HIS A 155 11.29 -17.99 5.37
CA HIS A 155 12.51 -17.89 4.57
C HIS A 155 13.72 -18.53 5.26
N PRO A 156 14.59 -19.23 4.49
CA PRO A 156 15.77 -19.89 5.03
C PRO A 156 16.75 -18.88 5.63
N GLU A 157 17.55 -19.31 6.61
CA GLU A 157 18.47 -18.43 7.34
C GLU A 157 19.47 -17.72 6.41
N GLY A 158 19.98 -18.42 5.40
CA GLY A 158 20.93 -17.89 4.42
C GLY A 158 20.38 -16.74 3.56
N SER A 159 19.05 -16.55 3.49
CA SER A 159 18.40 -15.47 2.72
C SER A 159 18.41 -14.10 3.40
N LYS A 160 18.75 -14.02 4.70
CA LYS A 160 18.62 -12.79 5.51
C LYS A 160 19.31 -11.57 4.92
N LYS A 161 20.53 -11.73 4.38
CA LYS A 161 21.28 -10.60 3.80
C LYS A 161 20.60 -10.08 2.54
N PHE A 162 20.14 -10.98 1.70
CA PHE A 162 19.40 -10.66 0.47
C PHE A 162 18.10 -9.94 0.80
N ILE A 163 17.25 -10.50 1.67
CA ILE A 163 15.97 -9.90 2.06
C ILE A 163 16.16 -8.48 2.59
N LYS A 164 17.12 -8.25 3.50
CA LYS A 164 17.42 -6.92 4.02
C LYS A 164 17.89 -5.94 2.94
N SER A 165 18.65 -6.42 1.96
CA SER A 165 19.07 -5.60 0.82
C SER A 165 17.89 -5.18 -0.05
N GLU A 166 17.01 -6.11 -0.38
CA GLU A 166 15.81 -5.84 -1.17
C GLU A 166 14.84 -4.86 -0.46
N ILE A 167 14.64 -5.04 0.85
CA ILE A 167 13.87 -4.09 1.67
C ILE A 167 14.49 -2.69 1.60
N LYS A 168 15.81 -2.56 1.73
CA LYS A 168 16.49 -1.26 1.63
C LYS A 168 16.31 -0.61 0.26
N LYS A 169 16.31 -1.39 -0.83
CA LYS A 169 16.00 -0.88 -2.19
C LYS A 169 14.56 -0.33 -2.24
N ASN A 170 13.58 -1.06 -1.69
CA ASN A 170 12.18 -0.63 -1.65
C ASN A 170 11.99 0.65 -0.85
N PHE A 171 12.64 0.80 0.30
CA PHE A 171 12.64 2.07 1.06
C PHE A 171 13.18 3.24 0.26
N SER A 172 14.17 3.01 -0.58
CA SER A 172 14.73 4.07 -1.44
C SER A 172 13.70 4.55 -2.47
N LEU A 173 12.94 3.65 -3.06
CA LEU A 173 11.85 3.98 -4.00
C LEU A 173 10.72 4.77 -3.31
N GLN A 174 10.28 4.34 -2.14
CA GLN A 174 9.25 5.06 -1.37
C GLN A 174 9.68 6.49 -1.01
N LYS A 175 10.95 6.69 -0.61
CA LYS A 175 11.50 8.01 -0.30
C LYS A 175 11.52 8.95 -1.51
N ILE A 176 11.66 8.44 -2.72
CA ILE A 176 11.64 9.25 -3.95
C ILE A 176 10.25 9.86 -4.12
N ASN A 177 9.18 9.09 -4.01
CA ASN A 177 7.80 9.56 -4.18
C ASN A 177 7.43 10.63 -3.15
N VAL A 178 7.81 10.46 -1.87
CA VAL A 178 7.58 11.46 -0.82
C VAL A 178 8.36 12.76 -1.07
N LYS A 179 9.59 12.67 -1.59
CA LYS A 179 10.38 13.87 -1.94
C LYS A 179 9.76 14.62 -3.12
N GLU A 180 9.30 13.91 -4.14
CA GLU A 180 8.65 14.50 -5.30
C GLU A 180 7.38 15.24 -4.90
N LEU A 181 6.51 14.64 -4.08
CA LEU A 181 5.32 15.31 -3.54
C LEU A 181 5.67 16.62 -2.80
N LYS A 182 6.69 16.60 -1.95
CA LYS A 182 7.15 17.80 -1.23
C LYS A 182 7.61 18.89 -2.21
N LEU A 183 8.35 18.51 -3.25
CA LEU A 183 8.84 19.44 -4.27
C LEU A 183 7.68 20.11 -5.04
N GLN A 184 6.68 19.32 -5.47
CA GLN A 184 5.49 19.82 -6.16
C GLN A 184 4.70 20.80 -5.29
N ASN A 185 4.53 20.52 -3.99
CA ASN A 185 3.87 21.43 -3.06
C ASN A 185 4.63 22.77 -2.90
N ILE A 186 5.96 22.74 -2.85
CA ILE A 186 6.77 23.95 -2.79
C ILE A 186 6.61 24.78 -4.06
N LYS A 187 6.64 24.12 -5.24
CA LYS A 187 6.42 24.79 -6.53
C LYS A 187 5.05 25.46 -6.56
N LEU A 188 3.98 24.75 -6.18
CA LEU A 188 2.62 25.30 -6.13
C LEU A 188 2.52 26.52 -5.20
N LYS A 189 3.13 26.45 -4.01
CA LYS A 189 3.16 27.59 -3.07
C LYS A 189 3.83 28.83 -3.69
N ASN A 190 4.89 28.63 -4.46
CA ASN A 190 5.61 29.73 -5.12
C ASN A 190 4.80 30.32 -6.27
N GLU A 191 4.17 29.50 -7.10
CA GLU A 191 3.30 29.98 -8.19
C GLU A 191 2.08 30.71 -7.67
N ASN A 192 1.42 30.22 -6.61
CA ASN A 192 0.32 30.93 -5.94
C ASN A 192 0.75 32.31 -5.39
N LYS A 193 1.99 32.44 -4.85
CA LYS A 193 2.51 33.74 -4.42
C LYS A 193 2.66 34.72 -5.59
N LYS A 194 3.14 34.25 -6.74
CA LYS A 194 3.29 35.07 -7.94
C LYS A 194 1.92 35.49 -8.47
N LEU A 195 0.98 34.55 -8.56
CA LEU A 195 -0.40 34.81 -8.98
C LEU A 195 -1.06 35.89 -8.10
N ASN A 196 -0.99 35.75 -6.77
CA ASN A 196 -1.58 36.70 -5.82
C ASN A 196 -0.96 38.11 -5.97
N LYS A 197 0.37 38.20 -6.20
CA LYS A 197 1.02 39.50 -6.49
C LYS A 197 0.51 40.12 -7.78
N THR A 198 0.36 39.33 -8.84
CA THR A 198 -0.16 39.79 -10.12
C THR A 198 -1.60 40.29 -10.01
N ILE A 199 -2.46 39.55 -9.31
CA ILE A 199 -3.84 39.95 -9.00
C ILE A 199 -3.87 41.30 -8.26
N SER A 200 -3.07 41.43 -7.19
CA SER A 200 -2.99 42.70 -6.43
C SER A 200 -2.50 43.91 -7.30
N LEU A 201 -1.62 43.67 -8.25
CA LEU A 201 -1.18 44.72 -9.20
C LEU A 201 -2.31 45.11 -10.16
N ILE A 202 -3.04 44.13 -10.70
CA ILE A 202 -4.20 44.36 -11.57
C ILE A 202 -5.26 45.18 -10.84
N GLU A 203 -5.62 44.84 -9.62
CA GLU A 203 -6.59 45.58 -8.78
C GLU A 203 -6.15 47.03 -8.57
N LYS A 204 -4.89 47.27 -8.22
CA LYS A 204 -4.35 48.62 -8.06
C LYS A 204 -4.36 49.45 -9.36
N LEU A 205 -4.13 48.82 -10.51
CA LEU A 205 -4.20 49.53 -11.81
C LEU A 205 -5.65 49.81 -12.21
N GLN A 206 -6.59 48.91 -11.90
CA GLN A 206 -8.02 49.14 -12.11
C GLN A 206 -8.54 50.32 -11.27
N GLU A 207 -8.15 50.40 -10.00
CA GLU A 207 -8.46 51.57 -9.16
C GLU A 207 -7.88 52.88 -9.71
N LYS A 208 -6.64 52.84 -10.27
CA LYS A 208 -6.03 54.05 -10.90
C LYS A 208 -6.78 54.50 -12.14
N ILE A 209 -7.33 53.60 -12.95
CA ILE A 209 -8.20 53.95 -14.08
C ILE A 209 -9.43 54.73 -13.62
N GLN A 210 -10.11 54.20 -12.56
CA GLN A 210 -11.31 54.83 -12.01
C GLN A 210 -11.07 56.26 -11.48
N LYS A 211 -9.84 56.55 -11.00
CA LYS A 211 -9.44 57.85 -10.44
C LYS A 211 -8.81 58.82 -11.46
N SER A 212 -8.60 58.39 -12.71
CA SER A 212 -7.86 59.14 -13.71
C SER A 212 -8.78 59.79 -14.75
N ASN A 213 -8.66 61.10 -14.96
CA ASN A 213 -9.36 61.85 -16.01
C ASN A 213 -8.55 62.05 -17.29
N SER A 214 -7.33 61.48 -17.40
CA SER A 214 -6.46 61.65 -18.55
C SER A 214 -6.50 60.42 -19.49
N GLU A 215 -7.01 60.64 -20.72
CA GLU A 215 -7.14 59.56 -21.71
C GLU A 215 -5.81 58.86 -22.05
N LYS A 216 -4.71 59.63 -22.20
CA LYS A 216 -3.36 59.05 -22.44
C LYS A 216 -2.90 58.14 -21.33
N LYS A 217 -3.13 58.52 -20.05
CA LYS A 217 -2.79 57.67 -18.91
C LYS A 217 -3.66 56.39 -18.84
N ILE A 218 -4.94 56.52 -19.15
CA ILE A 218 -5.87 55.41 -19.21
C ILE A 218 -5.44 54.39 -20.27
N LEU A 219 -5.02 54.87 -21.45
CA LEU A 219 -4.56 53.99 -22.55
C LEU A 219 -3.30 53.21 -22.16
N THR A 220 -2.34 53.85 -21.51
CA THR A 220 -1.12 53.16 -21.02
C THR A 220 -1.44 52.12 -19.97
N ILE A 221 -2.29 52.45 -18.99
CA ILE A 221 -2.69 51.50 -17.95
C ILE A 221 -3.47 50.30 -18.54
N LYS A 222 -4.31 50.52 -19.57
CA LYS A 222 -5.01 49.43 -20.26
C LYS A 222 -4.04 48.46 -20.94
N LYS A 223 -2.95 48.96 -21.53
CA LYS A 223 -1.89 48.12 -22.10
C LYS A 223 -1.22 47.26 -21.01
N ASP A 224 -0.82 47.90 -19.90
CA ASP A 224 -0.21 47.19 -18.76
C ASP A 224 -1.17 46.13 -18.19
N LEU A 225 -2.47 46.41 -18.10
CA LEU A 225 -3.49 45.45 -17.68
C LEU A 225 -3.62 44.25 -18.62
N SER A 226 -3.51 44.47 -19.94
CA SER A 226 -3.54 43.38 -20.91
C SER A 226 -2.33 42.46 -20.75
N GLU A 227 -1.13 43.03 -20.55
CA GLU A 227 0.09 42.23 -20.30
C GLU A 227 0.01 41.44 -18.97
N LEU A 228 -0.44 42.09 -17.91
CA LEU A 228 -0.64 41.43 -16.62
C LEU A 228 -1.75 40.39 -16.66
N GLY A 229 -2.77 40.58 -17.49
CA GLY A 229 -3.84 39.58 -17.74
C GLY A 229 -3.26 38.26 -18.29
N SER A 230 -2.42 38.39 -19.35
CA SER A 230 -1.75 37.23 -19.95
C SER A 230 -0.81 36.50 -18.94
N ILE A 231 -0.12 37.27 -18.11
CA ILE A 231 0.76 36.73 -17.06
C ILE A 231 -0.09 36.01 -15.98
N LYS A 232 -1.23 36.57 -15.61
CA LYS A 232 -2.17 35.97 -14.66
C LYS A 232 -2.68 34.61 -15.17
N GLU A 233 -3.17 34.54 -16.41
CA GLU A 233 -3.63 33.30 -17.05
C GLU A 233 -2.56 32.22 -17.03
N LYS A 234 -1.31 32.56 -17.36
CA LYS A 234 -0.18 31.65 -17.32
C LYS A 234 0.08 31.09 -15.89
N TYR A 235 -0.03 31.93 -14.86
CA TYR A 235 0.13 31.42 -13.48
C TYR A 235 -1.05 30.58 -13.03
N GLU A 236 -2.27 30.89 -13.46
CA GLU A 236 -3.47 30.09 -13.19
C GLU A 236 -3.34 28.69 -13.82
N GLU A 237 -2.88 28.62 -15.08
CA GLU A 237 -2.62 27.36 -15.78
C GLU A 237 -1.54 26.52 -15.06
N ASN A 238 -0.41 27.15 -14.71
CA ASN A 238 0.65 26.50 -13.95
C ASN A 238 0.17 25.96 -12.59
N CYS A 239 -0.64 26.74 -11.88
CA CYS A 239 -1.22 26.32 -10.60
C CYS A 239 -2.18 25.13 -10.77
N SER A 240 -2.99 25.13 -11.83
CA SER A 240 -3.89 24.04 -12.19
C SER A 240 -3.13 22.76 -12.48
N LEU A 241 -2.10 22.83 -13.33
CA LEU A 241 -1.24 21.70 -13.68
C LEU A 241 -0.53 21.13 -12.43
N LEU A 242 0.01 21.99 -11.57
CA LEU A 242 0.66 21.56 -10.33
C LEU A 242 -0.33 20.90 -9.37
N LYS A 243 -1.56 21.40 -9.26
CA LYS A 243 -2.62 20.76 -8.46
C LYS A 243 -2.98 19.39 -9.01
N GLN A 244 -3.11 19.21 -10.32
CA GLN A 244 -3.33 17.90 -10.93
C GLN A 244 -2.18 16.95 -10.61
N ASN A 245 -0.93 17.39 -10.76
CA ASN A 245 0.24 16.57 -10.42
C ASN A 245 0.27 16.18 -8.94
N ILE A 246 -0.07 17.10 -8.02
CA ILE A 246 -0.15 16.80 -6.59
C ILE A 246 -1.25 15.77 -6.30
N ASN A 247 -2.41 15.88 -6.96
CA ASN A 247 -3.49 14.92 -6.81
C ASN A 247 -3.11 13.51 -7.30
N THR A 248 -2.18 13.40 -8.27
CA THR A 248 -1.63 12.09 -8.65
C THR A 248 -0.72 11.49 -7.57
N PHE A 249 -0.18 12.30 -6.67
CA PHE A 249 0.66 11.92 -5.54
C PHE A 249 -0.07 12.09 -4.20
N THR A 250 -1.38 11.83 -4.14
CA THR A 250 -2.11 11.89 -2.87
C THR A 250 -1.49 10.95 -1.85
N HIS A 251 -1.61 11.27 -0.57
CA HIS A 251 -1.08 10.44 0.52
C HIS A 251 -1.58 8.99 0.42
N GLU A 252 -2.85 8.79 0.09
CA GLU A 252 -3.44 7.46 -0.13
C GLU A 252 -2.78 6.71 -1.29
N LYS A 253 -2.52 7.40 -2.41
CA LYS A 253 -1.87 6.78 -3.56
C LYS A 253 -0.43 6.36 -3.25
N ILE A 254 0.32 7.19 -2.52
CA ILE A 254 1.67 6.84 -2.05
C ILE A 254 1.64 5.63 -1.12
N ILE A 255 0.66 5.55 -0.22
CA ILE A 255 0.48 4.38 0.65
C ILE A 255 0.17 3.14 -0.17
N ARG A 256 -0.80 3.19 -1.10
CA ARG A 256 -1.16 2.07 -1.99
C ARG A 256 0.02 1.62 -2.85
N GLU A 257 0.79 2.55 -3.42
CA GLU A 257 2.01 2.23 -4.17
C GLU A 257 3.08 1.59 -3.28
N SER A 258 3.25 2.09 -2.06
CA SER A 258 4.17 1.51 -1.09
C SER A 258 3.78 0.08 -0.71
N GLN A 259 2.50 -0.18 -0.46
CA GLN A 259 1.95 -1.50 -0.20
C GLN A 259 2.13 -2.42 -1.41
N SER A 260 1.85 -1.94 -2.62
CA SER A 260 2.06 -2.70 -3.86
C SER A 260 3.53 -3.09 -4.07
N ILE A 261 4.49 -2.19 -3.78
CA ILE A 261 5.92 -2.49 -3.84
C ILE A 261 6.32 -3.55 -2.81
N GLN A 262 5.80 -3.45 -1.59
CA GLN A 262 6.03 -4.42 -0.52
C GLN A 262 5.45 -5.78 -0.87
N THR A 263 4.20 -5.82 -1.33
CA THR A 263 3.53 -7.04 -1.79
C THR A 263 4.29 -7.72 -2.93
N ARG A 264 4.74 -6.97 -3.94
CA ARG A 264 5.56 -7.53 -5.03
C ARG A 264 6.87 -8.14 -4.53
N LEU A 265 7.51 -7.52 -3.55
CA LEU A 265 8.71 -8.11 -2.94
C LEU A 265 8.37 -9.41 -2.22
N MET A 266 7.30 -9.44 -1.44
CA MET A 266 6.86 -10.65 -0.73
C MET A 266 6.54 -11.78 -1.72
N LEU A 267 5.77 -11.52 -2.77
CA LEU A 267 5.47 -12.49 -3.82
C LEU A 267 6.75 -13.01 -4.53
N LYS A 268 7.72 -12.12 -4.82
CA LYS A 268 9.03 -12.51 -5.34
C LYS A 268 9.76 -13.46 -4.38
N LEU A 269 9.76 -13.15 -3.09
CA LEU A 269 10.41 -13.98 -2.08
C LEU A 269 9.70 -15.33 -1.90
N SER A 270 8.38 -15.35 -1.99
CA SER A 270 7.56 -16.57 -1.98
C SER A 270 7.90 -17.45 -3.19
N SER A 271 8.02 -16.87 -4.40
CA SER A 271 8.49 -17.59 -5.59
C SER A 271 9.89 -18.19 -5.41
N MET A 272 10.81 -17.43 -4.81
CA MET A 272 12.16 -17.92 -4.50
C MET A 272 12.12 -19.07 -3.48
N ARG A 273 11.24 -19.00 -2.50
CA ARG A 273 11.07 -20.07 -1.50
C ARG A 273 10.53 -21.35 -2.14
N LEU A 274 9.56 -21.22 -3.04
CA LEU A 274 9.03 -22.34 -3.83
C LEU A 274 10.08 -22.99 -4.71
N LEU A 275 10.87 -22.18 -5.41
CA LEU A 275 11.94 -22.67 -6.25
C LEU A 275 12.95 -23.49 -5.45
N LEU A 276 13.29 -23.02 -4.23
CA LEU A 276 14.18 -23.76 -3.32
C LEU A 276 13.55 -25.08 -2.87
N GLU A 277 12.25 -25.10 -2.56
CA GLU A 277 11.53 -26.29 -2.12
C GLU A 277 11.50 -27.39 -3.21
N ARG A 278 11.28 -26.98 -4.45
CA ARG A 278 11.22 -27.88 -5.62
C ARG A 278 12.60 -28.36 -6.09
N SER A 279 13.64 -27.63 -5.71
CA SER A 279 15.00 -27.92 -6.17
C SER A 279 15.73 -28.83 -5.19
N ARG A 280 16.31 -29.95 -5.70
CA ARG A 280 17.02 -30.92 -4.84
C ARG A 280 18.49 -30.56 -4.58
N ASN A 281 19.12 -29.81 -5.50
CA ASN A 281 20.58 -29.58 -5.50
C ASN A 281 20.96 -28.10 -5.63
N ILE A 282 20.03 -27.16 -5.28
CA ILE A 282 20.29 -25.73 -5.36
C ILE A 282 20.42 -25.18 -3.94
N GLU A 283 21.48 -24.42 -3.70
CA GLU A 283 21.69 -23.77 -2.39
C GLU A 283 20.91 -22.45 -2.29
N VAL A 284 20.64 -22.03 -1.05
CA VAL A 284 19.93 -20.77 -0.77
C VAL A 284 20.58 -19.57 -1.45
N LYS A 285 21.93 -19.52 -1.48
CA LYS A 285 22.69 -18.45 -2.14
C LYS A 285 22.51 -18.38 -3.65
N ASP A 286 22.12 -19.49 -4.30
CA ASP A 286 21.93 -19.55 -5.75
C ASP A 286 20.58 -19.02 -6.18
N ILE A 287 19.60 -19.03 -5.27
CA ILE A 287 18.25 -18.51 -5.51
C ILE A 287 18.12 -17.10 -4.96
N TYR A 288 18.52 -16.88 -3.68
CA TYR A 288 18.45 -15.56 -3.03
C TYR A 288 19.68 -14.71 -3.40
N LYS A 289 19.71 -14.31 -4.67
CA LYS A 289 20.76 -13.44 -5.24
C LYS A 289 20.17 -12.31 -6.10
N ASN A 290 20.98 -11.27 -6.32
CA ASN A 290 20.59 -10.14 -7.20
C ASN A 290 20.62 -10.54 -8.68
#